data_069049df0938a7a336d139c3fdf67a0b
#
_entry.id   069049df0938a7a336d139c3fdf67a0b
#
_cell.length_a   1.000
_cell.length_b   1.000
_cell.length_c   1.000
_cell.angle_alpha   90.00
_cell.angle_beta   90.00
_cell.angle_gamma   90.00
#
_symmetry.space_group_name_H-M   'P 1'
#
loop_
_entity.id
_entity.type
_entity.pdbx_description
1 polymer ?
#
loop_
_entity_poly.entity_id
_entity_poly.type
_entity_poly.pdbx_seq_one_letter_code
_entity_poly.pdbx_strand_id
1 'polypeptide(L)'
;PEAALTSFLATTDSKKRIELQAKIEDSVLITGIPQRMIFNDELKVYNSAIFLRPDGFYDTYQKIFLVPFAEYVPFFKNWLSKINQFDDMGSFSPGQNYNTFDIGNVKSSIMICYDSSSFKVAKRMVEKGAEIIFVITNDSYVGKAMPYQHFEHAKLRSIELGIPVVQSANNGISGIILPSGEVLIKTEIDERNV
;
A
#
# COMPACT_ATOMS: atom_id res chain seq x y z
N PRO A 1 -6.95 -4.43 0.06
CA PRO A 1 -6.93 -3.10 -0.58
C PRO A 1 -6.37 -2.03 0.36
N GLU A 2 -5.96 -0.87 -0.19
CA GLU A 2 -5.54 0.31 0.57
C GLU A 2 -6.69 0.85 1.42
N ALA A 3 -6.37 1.36 2.63
CA ALA A 3 -7.36 1.92 3.58
C ALA A 3 -8.59 1.03 3.81
N ALA A 4 -8.45 -0.28 3.66
CA ALA A 4 -9.55 -1.23 3.82
C ALA A 4 -10.06 -1.31 5.27
N LEU A 5 -9.17 -1.06 6.23
CA LEU A 5 -9.49 -1.02 7.63
C LEU A 5 -9.17 0.37 8.20
N THR A 6 -10.14 0.97 8.85
CA THR A 6 -9.99 2.29 9.52
C THR A 6 -9.39 2.17 10.93
N SER A 7 -9.11 0.95 11.37
CA SER A 7 -8.59 0.65 12.71
C SER A 7 -7.07 0.77 12.77
N PHE A 8 -6.56 1.28 13.89
CA PHE A 8 -5.12 1.39 14.16
C PHE A 8 -4.54 0.05 14.66
N LEU A 9 -4.60 -1.00 13.83
CA LEU A 9 -4.25 -2.39 14.21
C LEU A 9 -2.80 -2.53 14.68
N ALA A 10 -1.90 -1.72 14.16
CA ALA A 10 -0.48 -1.79 14.54
C ALA A 10 -0.18 -1.12 15.88
N THR A 11 -1.09 -0.31 16.43
CA THR A 11 -0.84 0.48 17.63
C THR A 11 -1.88 0.25 18.72
N THR A 12 -3.10 0.75 18.55
CA THR A 12 -4.12 0.78 19.63
C THR A 12 -5.10 -0.37 19.58
N ASP A 13 -5.35 -0.96 18.41
CA ASP A 13 -6.37 -1.99 18.20
C ASP A 13 -5.78 -3.42 18.20
N SER A 14 -4.89 -3.73 19.14
CA SER A 14 -4.23 -5.04 19.23
C SER A 14 -5.22 -6.21 19.37
N LYS A 15 -6.33 -6.01 20.09
CA LYS A 15 -7.38 -7.04 20.23
C LYS A 15 -7.96 -7.42 18.87
N LYS A 16 -8.33 -6.43 18.05
CA LYS A 16 -8.87 -6.65 16.70
C LYS A 16 -7.85 -7.30 15.77
N ARG A 17 -6.56 -6.93 15.90
CA ARG A 17 -5.48 -7.60 15.17
C ARG A 17 -5.42 -9.09 15.50
N ILE A 18 -5.42 -9.44 16.78
CA ILE A 18 -5.38 -10.86 17.25
C ILE A 18 -6.61 -11.62 16.75
N GLU A 19 -7.80 -11.02 16.79
CA GLU A 19 -9.02 -11.61 16.26
C GLU A 19 -8.93 -11.88 14.75
N LEU A 20 -8.31 -10.97 13.98
CA LEU A 20 -8.07 -11.18 12.55
C LEU A 20 -7.05 -12.29 12.31
N GLN A 21 -5.94 -12.31 13.06
CA GLN A 21 -4.93 -13.36 12.97
C GLN A 21 -5.49 -14.75 13.26
N ALA A 22 -6.43 -14.86 14.20
CA ALA A 22 -7.10 -16.13 14.49
C ALA A 22 -8.04 -16.62 13.35
N LYS A 23 -8.45 -15.74 12.45
CA LYS A 23 -9.37 -16.07 11.33
C LYS A 23 -8.67 -16.41 10.03
N ILE A 24 -7.40 -16.08 9.88
CA ILE A 24 -6.67 -16.28 8.61
C ILE A 24 -6.09 -17.68 8.46
N GLU A 25 -6.32 -18.57 9.46
CA GLU A 25 -5.86 -19.97 9.47
C GLU A 25 -4.39 -20.08 9.05
N ASP A 26 -4.07 -20.83 7.99
CA ASP A 26 -2.71 -21.00 7.46
C ASP A 26 -2.30 -19.95 6.43
N SER A 27 -3.10 -18.89 6.28
CA SER A 27 -2.89 -17.85 5.28
C SER A 27 -2.18 -16.62 5.84
N VAL A 28 -1.84 -15.71 4.97
CA VAL A 28 -1.31 -14.37 5.30
C VAL A 28 -2.31 -13.31 4.86
N LEU A 29 -2.55 -12.31 5.71
CA LEU A 29 -3.38 -11.16 5.36
C LEU A 29 -2.52 -9.92 5.15
N ILE A 30 -2.64 -9.32 3.97
CA ILE A 30 -2.10 -7.99 3.65
C ILE A 30 -3.25 -7.01 3.48
N THR A 31 -3.28 -5.94 4.27
CA THR A 31 -4.36 -4.95 4.20
C THR A 31 -3.88 -3.55 4.56
N GLY A 32 -4.55 -2.53 4.01
CA GLY A 32 -4.27 -1.13 4.31
C GLY A 32 -4.86 -0.70 5.64
N ILE A 33 -4.08 0.07 6.40
CA ILE A 33 -4.44 0.63 7.70
C ILE A 33 -3.88 2.05 7.87
N PRO A 34 -4.50 2.92 8.67
CA PRO A 34 -3.83 4.09 9.19
C PRO A 34 -2.85 3.67 10.31
N GLN A 35 -1.71 4.36 10.38
CA GLN A 35 -0.75 4.17 11.47
C GLN A 35 -0.38 5.53 12.07
N ARG A 36 -0.34 5.59 13.41
CA ARG A 36 0.13 6.75 14.17
C ARG A 36 1.38 6.38 14.94
N MET A 37 2.37 7.25 14.89
CA MET A 37 3.63 7.10 15.63
C MET A 37 4.05 8.45 16.20
N ILE A 38 4.62 8.44 17.40
CA ILE A 38 5.28 9.61 17.96
C ILE A 38 6.77 9.50 17.64
N PHE A 39 7.30 10.51 16.97
CA PHE A 39 8.71 10.60 16.65
C PHE A 39 9.22 12.01 17.01
N ASN A 40 10.19 12.09 17.93
CA ASN A 40 10.71 13.36 18.48
C ASN A 40 9.60 14.28 18.99
N ASP A 41 8.66 13.72 19.80
CA ASP A 41 7.50 14.40 20.38
C ASP A 41 6.48 14.94 19.35
N GLU A 42 6.63 14.60 18.06
CA GLU A 42 5.68 14.92 17.02
C GLU A 42 4.83 13.70 16.67
N LEU A 43 3.52 13.90 16.60
CA LEU A 43 2.59 12.87 16.10
C LEU A 43 2.68 12.82 14.57
N LYS A 44 3.10 11.67 14.04
CA LYS A 44 3.12 11.38 12.61
C LYS A 44 2.04 10.38 12.25
N VAL A 45 1.36 10.63 11.15
CA VAL A 45 0.32 9.75 10.61
C VAL A 45 0.81 9.21 9.27
N TYR A 46 0.67 7.90 9.10
CA TYR A 46 1.11 7.20 7.89
C TYR A 46 -0.06 6.48 7.21
N ASN A 47 -0.09 6.52 5.89
CA ASN A 47 -0.83 5.56 5.09
C ASN A 47 0.01 4.28 5.05
N SER A 48 -0.51 3.19 5.62
CA SER A 48 0.28 1.99 5.86
C SER A 48 -0.42 0.73 5.38
N ALA A 49 0.35 -0.31 5.15
CA ALA A 49 -0.12 -1.67 5.05
C ALA A 49 0.34 -2.47 6.27
N ILE A 50 -0.50 -3.38 6.74
CA ILE A 50 -0.12 -4.37 7.73
C ILE A 50 -0.07 -5.75 7.09
N PHE A 51 0.96 -6.50 7.45
CA PHE A 51 1.17 -7.89 7.11
C PHE A 51 0.92 -8.71 8.37
N LEU A 52 -0.04 -9.63 8.32
CA LEU A 52 -0.43 -10.45 9.46
C LEU A 52 -0.22 -11.92 9.15
N ARG A 53 0.37 -12.65 10.10
CA ARG A 53 0.50 -14.11 10.06
C ARG A 53 -0.33 -14.76 11.19
N PRO A 54 -0.76 -16.01 11.02
CA PRO A 54 -1.56 -16.71 12.03
C PRO A 54 -0.78 -17.01 13.32
N ASP A 55 0.56 -17.10 13.24
CA ASP A 55 1.45 -17.33 14.39
C ASP A 55 1.59 -16.13 15.35
N GLY A 56 0.85 -15.05 15.10
CA GLY A 56 0.89 -13.81 15.89
C GLY A 56 1.89 -12.77 15.39
N PHE A 57 2.76 -13.15 14.44
CA PHE A 57 3.68 -12.21 13.82
C PHE A 57 2.92 -11.17 12.99
N TYR A 58 3.37 -9.92 13.06
CA TYR A 58 2.93 -8.86 12.16
C TYR A 58 4.08 -7.88 11.89
N ASP A 59 4.00 -7.23 10.75
CA ASP A 59 4.89 -6.13 10.40
C ASP A 59 4.10 -5.09 9.58
N THR A 60 4.68 -3.93 9.35
CA THR A 60 4.04 -2.82 8.64
C THR A 60 4.94 -2.23 7.57
N TYR A 61 4.32 -1.80 6.49
CA TYR A 61 4.92 -0.96 5.48
C TYR A 61 4.23 0.40 5.47
N GLN A 62 5.00 1.47 5.45
CA GLN A 62 4.50 2.85 5.36
C GLN A 62 4.73 3.37 3.95
N LYS A 63 3.68 3.89 3.33
CA LYS A 63 3.76 4.45 1.98
C LYS A 63 4.88 5.48 1.86
N ILE A 64 5.75 5.30 0.86
CA ILE A 64 6.94 6.13 0.67
C ILE A 64 6.66 7.28 -0.30
N PHE A 65 6.00 6.98 -1.42
CA PHE A 65 5.75 7.95 -2.48
C PHE A 65 4.32 8.48 -2.38
N LEU A 66 4.17 9.56 -1.61
CA LEU A 66 2.88 10.18 -1.35
C LEU A 66 2.37 10.96 -2.55
N VAL A 67 1.05 11.04 -2.70
CA VAL A 67 0.38 11.83 -3.74
C VAL A 67 0.42 13.31 -3.35
N PRO A 68 1.08 14.17 -4.15
CA PRO A 68 1.10 15.62 -3.90
C PRO A 68 -0.32 16.19 -3.89
N PHE A 69 -0.59 17.12 -2.98
CA PHE A 69 -1.87 17.81 -2.77
C PHE A 69 -3.05 16.93 -2.32
N ALA A 70 -2.91 15.60 -2.30
CA ALA A 70 -3.90 14.67 -1.77
C ALA A 70 -3.46 14.08 -0.42
N GLU A 71 -2.22 13.67 -0.30
CA GLU A 71 -1.67 13.03 0.90
C GLU A 71 -0.71 13.94 1.67
N TYR A 72 -0.11 14.92 1.01
CA TYR A 72 0.72 15.94 1.63
C TYR A 72 0.70 17.23 0.82
N VAL A 73 0.98 18.36 1.49
CA VAL A 73 1.13 19.66 0.83
C VAL A 73 2.62 19.90 0.58
N PRO A 74 3.09 19.85 -0.69
CA PRO A 74 4.46 20.17 -1.02
C PRO A 74 4.69 21.67 -0.89
N PHE A 75 5.78 22.08 -0.26
CA PHE A 75 6.27 23.47 -0.15
C PHE A 75 5.20 24.52 0.18
N PHE A 76 5.49 25.49 1.05
CA PHE A 76 4.60 26.58 1.47
C PHE A 76 3.44 26.21 2.42
N LYS A 77 3.61 25.18 3.28
CA LYS A 77 2.63 24.84 4.31
C LYS A 77 2.17 26.10 5.09
N ASN A 78 3.10 27.00 5.41
CA ASN A 78 2.82 28.27 6.12
C ASN A 78 2.10 29.34 5.27
N TRP A 79 2.09 29.23 3.96
CA TRP A 79 1.37 30.16 3.08
C TRP A 79 -0.01 29.62 2.69
N LEU A 80 -0.10 28.30 2.45
CA LEU A 80 -1.35 27.62 2.11
C LEU A 80 -2.28 27.44 3.31
N SER A 81 -1.76 27.36 4.54
CA SER A 81 -2.59 27.34 5.77
C SER A 81 -3.38 28.64 6.00
N LYS A 82 -3.06 29.71 5.29
CA LYS A 82 -3.87 30.95 5.26
C LYS A 82 -5.10 30.87 4.34
N ILE A 83 -5.20 29.81 3.56
CA ILE A 83 -6.34 29.54 2.68
C ILE A 83 -7.12 28.40 3.35
N ASN A 84 -8.24 28.74 4.00
CA ASN A 84 -9.09 27.83 4.80
C ASN A 84 -9.54 26.52 4.13
N GLN A 85 -9.23 26.30 2.84
CA GLN A 85 -9.56 25.09 2.10
C GLN A 85 -8.57 23.93 2.30
N PHE A 86 -7.41 24.18 2.93
CA PHE A 86 -6.34 23.18 3.09
C PHE A 86 -6.13 22.72 4.54
N ASP A 87 -6.86 23.27 5.50
CA ASP A 87 -6.72 22.92 6.92
C ASP A 87 -7.19 21.48 7.23
N ASP A 88 -8.13 20.95 6.44
CA ASP A 88 -8.67 19.58 6.60
C ASP A 88 -7.91 18.51 5.79
N MET A 89 -6.91 18.88 4.99
CA MET A 89 -6.10 17.93 4.25
C MET A 89 -5.10 17.26 5.20
N GLY A 90 -5.43 16.06 5.64
CA GLY A 90 -4.56 15.24 6.46
C GLY A 90 -3.18 15.11 5.82
N SER A 91 -2.15 15.60 6.50
CA SER A 91 -0.77 15.44 6.03
C SER A 91 -0.24 14.10 6.51
N PHE A 92 -0.16 13.13 5.61
CA PHE A 92 0.60 11.92 5.86
C PHE A 92 2.10 12.20 5.88
N SER A 93 2.80 11.44 6.68
CA SER A 93 4.26 11.40 6.65
C SER A 93 4.73 10.29 5.70
N PRO A 94 5.77 10.52 4.88
CA PRO A 94 6.33 9.47 4.03
C PRO A 94 7.06 8.43 4.86
N GLY A 95 6.90 7.16 4.49
CA GLY A 95 7.72 6.05 4.97
C GLY A 95 9.17 6.17 4.51
N GLN A 96 10.08 5.47 5.19
CA GLN A 96 11.51 5.49 4.87
C GLN A 96 12.07 4.08 4.64
N ASN A 97 11.33 3.04 5.02
CA ASN A 97 11.80 1.66 5.01
C ASN A 97 11.21 0.89 3.83
N TYR A 98 12.08 0.23 3.09
CA TYR A 98 11.73 -0.69 2.01
C TYR A 98 11.70 -2.11 2.59
N ASN A 99 10.60 -2.43 3.30
CA ASN A 99 10.47 -3.70 4.00
C ASN A 99 10.22 -4.86 3.05
N THR A 100 10.78 -6.02 3.40
CA THR A 100 10.42 -7.29 2.81
C THR A 100 9.81 -8.19 3.88
N PHE A 101 8.89 -9.07 3.47
CA PHE A 101 8.13 -9.98 4.33
C PHE A 101 8.22 -11.38 3.73
N ASP A 102 8.41 -12.38 4.57
CA ASP A 102 8.49 -13.76 4.09
C ASP A 102 7.09 -14.41 4.08
N ILE A 103 6.66 -14.89 2.91
CA ILE A 103 5.47 -15.70 2.72
C ILE A 103 5.95 -17.09 2.33
N GLY A 104 5.98 -18.01 3.28
CA GLY A 104 6.68 -19.29 3.10
C GLY A 104 8.16 -19.04 2.81
N ASN A 105 8.62 -19.53 1.65
CA ASN A 105 10.01 -19.36 1.20
C ASN A 105 10.20 -18.20 0.21
N VAL A 106 9.16 -17.40 -0.03
CA VAL A 106 9.20 -16.28 -1.00
C VAL A 106 9.30 -14.95 -0.27
N LYS A 107 10.32 -14.19 -0.59
CA LYS A 107 10.47 -12.84 -0.07
C LYS A 107 9.60 -11.86 -0.87
N SER A 108 8.70 -11.19 -0.20
CA SER A 108 7.71 -10.29 -0.79
C SER A 108 7.85 -8.86 -0.27
N SER A 109 7.37 -7.90 -1.02
CA SER A 109 7.22 -6.49 -0.61
C SER A 109 5.83 -5.98 -0.91
N ILE A 110 5.46 -4.88 -0.26
CA ILE A 110 4.17 -4.23 -0.42
C ILE A 110 4.39 -2.81 -0.94
N MET A 111 3.61 -2.41 -1.94
CA MET A 111 3.48 -1.02 -2.39
C MET A 111 2.05 -0.55 -2.18
N ILE A 112 1.88 0.72 -1.87
CA ILE A 112 0.56 1.31 -1.64
C ILE A 112 0.26 2.30 -2.76
N CYS A 113 -0.75 1.96 -3.59
CA CYS A 113 -1.34 2.85 -4.59
C CYS A 113 -0.26 3.55 -5.45
N TYR A 114 -0.08 4.84 -5.27
CA TYR A 114 0.84 5.68 -6.03
C TYR A 114 2.32 5.30 -5.92
N ASP A 115 2.73 4.49 -4.92
CA ASP A 115 4.08 3.90 -4.88
C ASP A 115 4.40 3.14 -6.18
N SER A 116 3.40 2.49 -6.80
CA SER A 116 3.55 1.73 -8.04
C SER A 116 3.96 2.59 -9.23
N SER A 117 3.71 3.89 -9.21
CA SER A 117 4.17 4.83 -10.24
C SER A 117 5.68 5.09 -10.15
N SER A 118 6.30 4.83 -9.00
CA SER A 118 7.72 5.09 -8.75
C SER A 118 8.60 3.87 -8.99
N PHE A 119 9.32 3.86 -10.12
CA PHE A 119 10.36 2.85 -10.37
C PHE A 119 11.39 2.77 -9.24
N LYS A 120 11.77 3.92 -8.67
CA LYS A 120 12.76 3.97 -7.59
C LYS A 120 12.31 3.20 -6.34
N VAL A 121 11.04 3.30 -5.97
CA VAL A 121 10.49 2.58 -4.81
C VAL A 121 10.53 1.07 -5.09
N ALA A 122 10.00 0.64 -6.22
CA ALA A 122 9.94 -0.77 -6.59
C ALA A 122 11.35 -1.39 -6.73
N LYS A 123 12.29 -0.68 -7.39
CA LYS A 123 13.68 -1.10 -7.53
C LYS A 123 14.35 -1.32 -6.16
N ARG A 124 14.14 -0.43 -5.19
CA ARG A 124 14.69 -0.56 -3.84
C ARG A 124 14.16 -1.79 -3.11
N MET A 125 12.89 -2.16 -3.32
CA MET A 125 12.32 -3.38 -2.76
C MET A 125 13.00 -4.64 -3.33
N VAL A 126 13.23 -4.66 -4.64
CA VAL A 126 13.97 -5.77 -5.28
C VAL A 126 15.42 -5.83 -4.82
N GLU A 127 16.10 -4.68 -4.69
CA GLU A 127 17.45 -4.62 -4.11
C GLU A 127 17.52 -5.14 -2.66
N LYS A 128 16.40 -5.12 -1.93
CA LYS A 128 16.24 -5.74 -0.61
C LYS A 128 15.86 -7.22 -0.67
N GLY A 129 15.74 -7.77 -1.87
CA GLY A 129 15.50 -9.18 -2.11
C GLY A 129 14.05 -9.56 -2.36
N ALA A 130 13.16 -8.60 -2.64
CA ALA A 130 11.78 -8.94 -3.01
C ALA A 130 11.75 -9.74 -4.32
N GLU A 131 11.06 -10.87 -4.30
CA GLU A 131 10.84 -11.78 -5.41
C GLU A 131 9.42 -11.64 -5.98
N ILE A 132 8.53 -10.98 -5.23
CA ILE A 132 7.16 -10.62 -5.63
C ILE A 132 6.77 -9.30 -4.97
N ILE A 133 5.98 -8.50 -5.65
CA ILE A 133 5.43 -7.25 -5.10
C ILE A 133 3.90 -7.35 -5.05
N PHE A 134 3.33 -7.05 -3.88
CA PHE A 134 1.90 -6.84 -3.69
C PHE A 134 1.59 -5.34 -3.74
N VAL A 135 0.74 -4.93 -4.67
CA VAL A 135 0.23 -3.56 -4.76
C VAL A 135 -1.17 -3.54 -4.18
N ILE A 136 -1.38 -2.76 -3.13
CA ILE A 136 -2.72 -2.51 -2.60
C ILE A 136 -3.13 -1.09 -2.96
N THR A 137 -4.33 -0.91 -3.52
CA THR A 137 -4.82 0.40 -3.95
C THR A 137 -6.29 0.62 -3.62
N ASN A 138 -6.66 1.88 -3.50
CA ASN A 138 -8.05 2.30 -3.36
C ASN A 138 -8.36 3.33 -4.45
N ASP A 139 -9.09 2.90 -5.46
CA ASP A 139 -9.42 3.71 -6.62
C ASP A 139 -10.80 4.39 -6.50
N SER A 140 -11.45 4.31 -5.33
CA SER A 140 -12.78 4.90 -5.10
C SER A 140 -12.81 6.43 -5.16
N TYR A 141 -11.68 7.08 -4.93
CA TYR A 141 -11.58 8.53 -4.83
C TYR A 141 -11.00 9.22 -6.07
N VAL A 142 -10.66 8.43 -7.09
CA VAL A 142 -9.96 8.92 -8.27
C VAL A 142 -10.83 8.86 -9.51
N GLY A 143 -10.50 9.66 -10.51
CA GLY A 143 -11.26 9.69 -11.75
C GLY A 143 -11.21 8.37 -12.53
N LYS A 144 -12.14 8.17 -13.43
CA LYS A 144 -12.35 6.90 -14.18
C LYS A 144 -11.13 6.35 -14.91
N ALA A 145 -10.15 7.19 -15.23
CA ALA A 145 -8.92 6.74 -15.91
C ALA A 145 -7.86 6.16 -14.96
N MET A 146 -7.90 6.53 -13.67
CA MET A 146 -6.86 6.14 -12.71
C MET A 146 -6.75 4.64 -12.45
N PRO A 147 -7.86 3.86 -12.34
CA PRO A 147 -7.76 2.42 -12.18
C PRO A 147 -6.93 1.74 -13.28
N TYR A 148 -7.12 2.17 -14.52
CA TYR A 148 -6.33 1.67 -15.65
C TYR A 148 -4.87 2.07 -15.55
N GLN A 149 -4.59 3.32 -15.18
CA GLN A 149 -3.21 3.81 -15.02
C GLN A 149 -2.49 3.09 -13.88
N HIS A 150 -3.14 2.86 -12.73
CA HIS A 150 -2.57 2.10 -11.62
C HIS A 150 -2.22 0.67 -12.05
N PHE A 151 -3.10 0.01 -12.80
CA PHE A 151 -2.84 -1.34 -13.29
C PHE A 151 -1.69 -1.37 -14.31
N GLU A 152 -1.62 -0.40 -15.22
CA GLU A 152 -0.49 -0.28 -16.16
C GLU A 152 0.83 0.06 -15.44
N HIS A 153 0.80 0.85 -14.35
CA HIS A 153 2.00 1.05 -13.53
C HIS A 153 2.47 -0.27 -12.90
N ALA A 154 1.56 -1.07 -12.34
CA ALA A 154 1.90 -2.39 -11.80
C ALA A 154 2.52 -3.30 -12.86
N LYS A 155 1.97 -3.28 -14.09
CA LYS A 155 2.49 -4.03 -15.25
C LYS A 155 3.88 -3.55 -15.66
N LEU A 156 4.10 -2.24 -15.71
CA LEU A 156 5.43 -1.69 -15.98
C LEU A 156 6.45 -2.14 -14.94
N ARG A 157 6.07 -2.15 -13.65
CA ARG A 157 6.97 -2.61 -12.59
C ARG A 157 7.36 -4.07 -12.79
N SER A 158 6.42 -4.95 -13.14
CA SER A 158 6.74 -6.36 -13.36
C SER A 158 7.74 -6.55 -14.49
N ILE A 159 7.57 -5.85 -15.61
CA ILE A 159 8.46 -5.91 -16.79
C ILE A 159 9.85 -5.37 -16.44
N GLU A 160 9.92 -4.18 -15.86
CA GLU A 160 11.18 -3.50 -15.57
C GLU A 160 12.04 -4.22 -14.53
N LEU A 161 11.40 -4.93 -13.60
CA LEU A 161 12.09 -5.59 -12.50
C LEU A 161 12.24 -7.10 -12.69
N GLY A 162 11.53 -7.67 -13.67
CA GLY A 162 11.58 -9.10 -13.96
C GLY A 162 10.97 -9.97 -12.86
N ILE A 163 10.04 -9.44 -12.07
CA ILE A 163 9.36 -10.16 -10.98
C ILE A 163 7.84 -10.03 -11.10
N PRO A 164 7.07 -11.00 -10.57
CA PRO A 164 5.62 -10.92 -10.58
C PRO A 164 5.10 -9.79 -9.70
N VAL A 165 3.97 -9.22 -10.11
CA VAL A 165 3.23 -8.22 -9.33
C VAL A 165 1.79 -8.67 -9.17
N VAL A 166 1.29 -8.60 -7.95
CA VAL A 166 -0.11 -8.87 -7.61
C VAL A 166 -0.75 -7.58 -7.15
N GLN A 167 -1.76 -7.10 -7.87
CA GLN A 167 -2.50 -5.91 -7.49
C GLN A 167 -3.86 -6.29 -6.90
N SER A 168 -4.19 -5.71 -5.74
CA SER A 168 -5.51 -5.78 -5.11
C SER A 168 -6.07 -4.37 -4.95
N ALA A 169 -7.14 -4.08 -5.67
CA ALA A 169 -7.76 -2.78 -5.72
C ALA A 169 -9.14 -2.77 -5.05
N ASN A 170 -9.46 -1.66 -4.37
CA ASN A 170 -10.83 -1.33 -3.98
C ASN A 170 -11.43 -0.48 -5.11
N ASN A 171 -12.51 -0.94 -5.72
CA ASN A 171 -13.19 -0.31 -6.86
C ASN A 171 -12.31 -0.10 -8.11
N GLY A 172 -11.17 -0.77 -8.21
CA GLY A 172 -10.26 -0.72 -9.33
C GLY A 172 -10.03 -2.09 -9.95
N ILE A 173 -8.94 -2.23 -10.69
CA ILE A 173 -8.56 -3.48 -11.34
C ILE A 173 -7.63 -4.25 -10.42
N SER A 174 -8.06 -5.44 -9.97
CA SER A 174 -7.19 -6.41 -9.31
C SER A 174 -6.65 -7.40 -10.33
N GLY A 175 -5.45 -7.96 -10.08
CA GLY A 175 -4.91 -8.96 -10.98
C GLY A 175 -3.53 -9.46 -10.63
N ILE A 176 -3.09 -10.47 -11.37
CA ILE A 176 -1.77 -11.09 -11.27
C ILE A 176 -1.03 -10.86 -12.58
N ILE A 177 0.14 -10.31 -12.49
CA ILE A 177 0.98 -9.92 -13.62
C ILE A 177 2.30 -10.69 -13.53
N LEU A 178 2.64 -11.40 -14.59
CA LEU A 178 3.88 -12.16 -14.71
C LEU A 178 5.07 -11.23 -15.00
N PRO A 179 6.32 -11.68 -14.78
CA PRO A 179 7.52 -10.90 -15.05
C PRO A 179 7.65 -10.42 -16.51
N SER A 180 7.00 -11.10 -17.44
CA SER A 180 6.91 -10.69 -18.87
C SER A 180 5.97 -9.51 -19.11
N GLY A 181 5.18 -9.10 -18.11
CA GLY A 181 4.07 -8.17 -18.28
C GLY A 181 2.77 -8.81 -18.75
N GLU A 182 2.77 -10.13 -18.97
CA GLU A 182 1.55 -10.88 -19.26
C GLU A 182 0.61 -10.85 -18.06
N VAL A 183 -0.65 -10.56 -18.32
CA VAL A 183 -1.70 -10.53 -17.29
C VAL A 183 -2.32 -11.94 -17.21
N LEU A 184 -2.00 -12.65 -16.14
CA LEU A 184 -2.51 -14.01 -15.93
C LEU A 184 -4.01 -14.02 -15.62
N ILE A 185 -4.44 -13.09 -14.77
CA ILE A 185 -5.84 -12.90 -14.40
C ILE A 185 -6.04 -11.43 -14.00
N LYS A 186 -7.21 -10.87 -14.31
CA LYS A 186 -7.65 -9.57 -13.82
C LYS A 186 -9.15 -9.51 -13.64
N THR A 187 -9.60 -8.60 -12.76
CA THR A 187 -11.02 -8.23 -12.62
C THR A 187 -11.35 -7.05 -13.52
N GLU A 188 -12.64 -6.84 -13.77
CA GLU A 188 -13.12 -5.56 -14.27
C GLU A 188 -13.27 -4.54 -13.14
N ILE A 189 -13.44 -3.25 -13.49
CA ILE A 189 -13.70 -2.19 -12.50
C ILE A 189 -15.01 -2.46 -11.79
N ASP A 190 -15.03 -2.27 -10.48
CA ASP A 190 -16.18 -2.52 -9.59
C ASP A 190 -16.64 -4.00 -9.52
N GLU A 191 -15.91 -4.92 -10.14
CA GLU A 191 -16.19 -6.34 -10.05
C GLU A 191 -15.73 -6.89 -8.69
N ARG A 192 -16.66 -7.55 -7.99
CA ARG A 192 -16.38 -8.23 -6.72
C ARG A 192 -16.21 -9.72 -6.96
N ASN A 193 -14.99 -10.16 -7.15
CA ASN A 193 -14.64 -11.58 -7.21
C ASN A 193 -14.04 -12.02 -5.87
N VAL A 194 -14.53 -13.12 -5.34
CA VAL A 194 -14.02 -13.78 -4.13
C VAL A 194 -13.32 -15.06 -4.55
#